data_454eecd704a5a563cf845fa6d94008cc
#
_entry.id   454eecd704a5a563cf845fa6d94008cc
#
_cell.length_a   1.000
_cell.length_b   1.000
_cell.length_c   1.000
_cell.angle_alpha   90.00
_cell.angle_beta   90.00
_cell.angle_gamma   90.00
#
_symmetry.space_group_name_H-M   'P 1'
#
loop_
_entity.id
_entity.type
_entity.pdbx_description
1 polymer ?
#
loop_
_entity_poly.entity_id
_entity_poly.type
_entity_poly.pdbx_seq_one_letter_code
_entity_poly.pdbx_strand_id
1 'polypeptide(L)'
;EERAFADGAAVVKREVPREVVGSEAWEQALAAGYTAPRIPGTGAPVVGPLDASAPLLPAALVRYAGEGPRARMPYYRQTTDFTCGPVSAHLALTSLGLLPEPTRDEELSLWREATTTEGCDPLGLALAAHSRGAEVEVHLSTEDAVLLELAADESNRNLRRFIQAGFRERVASEGISLRTHAFTLGDLDAALDSGAVAAVLIEELGMHAESCPHWIAVHSREGDVYFAQDPWTDADESESWLDGDSLALPRASLDRMAWYGRPAVRSMVVLRRPA
;
A
#
# COMPACT_ATOMS: atom_id res chain seq x y z
N GLU A 1 -15.62 -3.90 22.94
CA GLU A 1 -14.25 -4.13 22.49
C GLU A 1 -13.77 -5.55 22.76
N GLU A 2 -13.78 -5.99 24.01
CA GLU A 2 -13.47 -7.40 24.37
C GLU A 2 -14.31 -8.39 23.58
N ARG A 3 -15.57 -8.03 23.29
CA ARG A 3 -16.45 -8.82 22.43
C ARG A 3 -15.95 -8.88 20.98
N ALA A 4 -15.45 -7.78 20.42
CA ALA A 4 -14.91 -7.78 19.07
C ALA A 4 -13.71 -8.72 18.94
N PHE A 5 -12.81 -8.73 19.92
CA PHE A 5 -11.68 -9.67 19.94
C PHE A 5 -12.13 -11.13 20.19
N ALA A 6 -13.11 -11.34 21.06
CA ALA A 6 -13.70 -12.65 21.26
C ALA A 6 -14.39 -13.17 19.98
N ASP A 7 -14.93 -12.28 19.16
CA ASP A 7 -15.54 -12.58 17.86
C ASP A 7 -14.50 -12.68 16.72
N GLY A 8 -13.20 -12.55 17.01
CA GLY A 8 -12.10 -12.78 16.09
C GLY A 8 -11.52 -11.53 15.41
N ALA A 9 -11.86 -10.33 15.87
CA ALA A 9 -11.25 -9.11 15.35
C ALA A 9 -9.74 -9.07 15.69
N ALA A 10 -8.89 -8.79 14.69
CA ALA A 10 -7.45 -8.63 14.88
C ALA A 10 -7.09 -7.24 15.43
N VAL A 11 -7.91 -6.24 15.14
CA VAL A 11 -7.71 -4.84 15.52
C VAL A 11 -9.03 -4.15 15.79
N VAL A 12 -9.02 -3.23 16.75
CA VAL A 12 -10.10 -2.25 16.98
C VAL A 12 -9.52 -0.85 16.82
N LYS A 13 -10.13 -0.07 15.95
CA LYS A 13 -9.73 1.30 15.63
C LYS A 13 -10.84 2.26 16.02
N ARG A 14 -10.48 3.44 16.54
CA ARG A 14 -11.41 4.48 16.94
C ARG A 14 -10.88 5.85 16.57
N GLU A 15 -11.64 6.59 15.83
CA GLU A 15 -11.45 8.01 15.70
C GLU A 15 -11.93 8.74 16.95
N VAL A 16 -11.17 9.75 17.34
CA VAL A 16 -11.51 10.61 18.47
C VAL A 16 -11.23 12.08 18.12
N PRO A 17 -12.05 13.00 18.62
CA PRO A 17 -11.77 14.43 18.47
C PRO A 17 -10.39 14.78 19.03
N ARG A 18 -9.67 15.69 18.38
CA ARG A 18 -8.31 16.09 18.81
C ARG A 18 -8.26 16.66 20.22
N GLU A 19 -9.35 17.27 20.68
CA GLU A 19 -9.50 17.83 22.02
C GLU A 19 -9.43 16.78 23.12
N VAL A 20 -9.67 15.50 22.77
CA VAL A 20 -9.59 14.38 23.70
C VAL A 20 -8.14 13.97 23.97
N VAL A 21 -7.21 14.31 23.08
CA VAL A 21 -5.78 13.96 23.21
C VAL A 21 -5.21 14.60 24.49
N GLY A 22 -4.60 13.77 25.35
CA GLY A 22 -4.06 14.19 26.63
C GLY A 22 -5.11 14.35 27.74
N SER A 23 -6.38 14.06 27.51
CA SER A 23 -7.41 13.99 28.56
C SER A 23 -7.26 12.76 29.42
N GLU A 24 -7.94 12.75 30.58
CA GLU A 24 -7.98 11.57 31.46
C GLU A 24 -8.51 10.31 30.72
N ALA A 25 -9.54 10.47 29.88
CA ALA A 25 -10.09 9.38 29.08
C ALA A 25 -9.08 8.84 28.05
N TRP A 26 -8.27 9.70 27.47
CA TRP A 26 -7.16 9.32 26.59
C TRP A 26 -6.11 8.51 27.32
N GLU A 27 -5.64 8.99 28.47
CA GLU A 27 -4.63 8.27 29.28
C GLU A 27 -5.16 6.93 29.80
N GLN A 28 -6.44 6.85 30.17
CA GLN A 28 -7.09 5.61 30.55
C GLN A 28 -7.12 4.60 29.39
N ALA A 29 -7.36 5.08 28.15
CA ALA A 29 -7.33 4.21 26.96
C ALA A 29 -5.92 3.69 26.69
N LEU A 30 -4.89 4.54 26.78
CA LEU A 30 -3.50 4.11 26.64
C LEU A 30 -3.11 3.08 27.71
N ALA A 31 -3.53 3.30 28.96
CA ALA A 31 -3.32 2.33 30.05
C ALA A 31 -4.06 1.00 29.83
N ALA A 32 -5.17 1.03 29.09
CA ALA A 32 -5.93 -0.16 28.70
C ALA A 32 -5.36 -0.88 27.44
N GLY A 33 -4.18 -0.49 26.97
CA GLY A 33 -3.47 -1.12 25.86
C GLY A 33 -3.79 -0.56 24.47
N TYR A 34 -4.46 0.59 24.40
CA TYR A 34 -4.55 1.33 23.13
C TYR A 34 -3.22 2.01 22.79
N THR A 35 -2.98 2.15 21.52
CA THR A 35 -1.88 2.97 21.00
C THR A 35 -2.45 4.12 20.17
N ALA A 36 -1.73 5.23 20.12
CA ALA A 36 -2.09 6.38 19.29
C ALA A 36 -1.24 6.36 18.01
N PRO A 37 -1.80 6.02 16.85
CA PRO A 37 -1.08 6.17 15.60
C PRO A 37 -0.82 7.65 15.31
N ARG A 38 0.26 7.91 14.57
CA ARG A 38 0.59 9.27 14.17
C ARG A 38 -0.45 9.74 13.15
N ILE A 39 -1.09 10.85 13.42
CA ILE A 39 -2.01 11.49 12.47
C ILE A 39 -1.19 11.85 11.21
N PRO A 40 -1.67 11.51 10.00
CA PRO A 40 -1.01 11.89 8.76
C PRO A 40 -0.74 13.39 8.72
N GLY A 41 0.39 13.78 8.14
CA GLY A 41 0.76 15.19 8.00
C GLY A 41 -0.34 15.97 7.27
N THR A 42 -0.56 17.22 7.70
CA THR A 42 -1.56 18.13 7.12
C THR A 42 -1.27 18.52 5.66
N GLY A 43 -0.27 17.92 5.03
CA GLY A 43 0.12 18.13 3.65
C GLY A 43 -0.42 17.11 2.64
N ALA A 44 -1.13 16.06 3.08
CA ALA A 44 -1.84 15.20 2.15
C ALA A 44 -3.05 16.00 1.61
N PRO A 45 -3.05 16.44 0.35
CA PRO A 45 -4.21 17.15 -0.16
C PRO A 45 -5.38 16.17 -0.24
N VAL A 46 -6.49 16.55 0.35
CA VAL A 46 -7.78 16.02 -0.05
C VAL A 46 -7.91 16.28 -1.55
N VAL A 47 -8.39 15.30 -2.31
CA VAL A 47 -8.67 15.46 -3.73
C VAL A 47 -9.61 16.67 -3.89
N GLY A 48 -9.09 17.76 -4.48
CA GLY A 48 -9.81 19.03 -4.62
C GLY A 48 -8.87 20.23 -4.50
N PRO A 49 -9.30 21.43 -4.85
CA PRO A 49 -8.52 22.64 -4.59
C PRO A 49 -8.19 22.70 -3.11
N LEU A 50 -6.92 22.97 -2.79
CA LEU A 50 -6.42 23.15 -1.42
C LEU A 50 -7.30 24.16 -0.71
N ASP A 51 -8.31 23.69 -0.01
CA ASP A 51 -9.12 24.52 0.86
C ASP A 51 -8.39 24.61 2.20
N ALA A 52 -7.97 25.82 2.55
CA ALA A 52 -7.37 26.10 3.85
C ALA A 52 -8.35 25.83 5.02
N SER A 53 -9.61 25.52 4.70
CA SER A 53 -10.67 25.13 5.63
C SER A 53 -10.86 23.62 5.76
N ALA A 54 -10.02 22.77 5.12
CA ALA A 54 -10.12 21.31 5.24
C ALA A 54 -10.13 20.92 6.74
N PRO A 55 -11.12 20.13 7.19
CA PRO A 55 -11.21 19.75 8.58
C PRO A 55 -9.93 19.00 8.98
N LEU A 56 -9.42 19.35 10.17
CA LEU A 56 -8.28 18.65 10.74
C LEU A 56 -8.63 17.16 10.89
N LEU A 57 -7.79 16.28 10.39
CA LEU A 57 -7.99 14.84 10.54
C LEU A 57 -8.13 14.50 12.04
N PRO A 58 -9.06 13.60 12.42
CA PRO A 58 -9.24 13.21 13.80
C PRO A 58 -7.98 12.52 14.35
N ALA A 59 -7.83 12.53 15.65
CA ALA A 59 -6.89 11.64 16.32
C ALA A 59 -7.46 10.21 16.35
N ALA A 60 -6.62 9.23 16.65
CA ALA A 60 -7.06 7.85 16.67
C ALA A 60 -6.47 7.07 17.85
N LEU A 61 -7.22 6.06 18.29
CA LEU A 61 -6.80 5.04 19.23
C LEU A 61 -6.95 3.68 18.56
N VAL A 62 -5.89 2.87 18.62
CA VAL A 62 -5.85 1.54 18.01
C VAL A 62 -5.41 0.52 19.04
N ARG A 63 -6.14 -0.59 19.12
CA ARG A 63 -5.80 -1.75 19.95
C ARG A 63 -5.79 -3.00 19.10
N TYR A 64 -4.71 -3.77 19.21
CA TYR A 64 -4.53 -5.05 18.54
C TYR A 64 -4.90 -6.20 19.46
N ALA A 65 -5.37 -7.31 18.90
CA ALA A 65 -5.62 -8.55 19.64
C ALA A 65 -4.32 -9.19 20.15
N GLY A 66 -3.23 -9.01 19.41
CA GLY A 66 -1.87 -9.43 19.72
C GLY A 66 -0.92 -8.25 19.86
N GLU A 67 0.33 -8.44 19.37
CA GLU A 67 1.37 -7.39 19.41
C GLU A 67 1.13 -6.30 18.36
N GLY A 68 0.40 -6.64 17.29
CA GLY A 68 0.17 -5.77 16.13
C GLY A 68 1.38 -5.66 15.21
N PRO A 69 1.42 -4.63 14.34
CA PRO A 69 2.51 -4.47 13.37
C PRO A 69 3.85 -4.19 14.07
N ARG A 70 4.89 -4.95 13.69
CA ARG A 70 6.25 -4.81 14.26
C ARG A 70 6.90 -3.47 13.96
N ALA A 71 6.61 -2.90 12.81
CA ALA A 71 7.08 -1.58 12.40
C ALA A 71 5.91 -0.70 12.03
N ARG A 72 5.91 0.56 12.49
CA ARG A 72 4.92 1.52 12.08
C ARG A 72 5.37 2.16 10.77
N MET A 73 4.53 2.05 9.75
CA MET A 73 4.67 2.77 8.50
C MET A 73 3.86 4.06 8.58
N PRO A 74 4.34 5.19 8.06
CA PRO A 74 3.50 6.39 7.97
C PRO A 74 2.29 6.11 7.09
N TYR A 75 1.17 6.77 7.36
CA TYR A 75 0.02 6.75 6.45
C TYR A 75 0.05 7.98 5.54
N TYR A 76 -0.29 7.77 4.28
CA TYR A 76 -0.47 8.82 3.30
C TYR A 76 -1.52 8.36 2.27
N ARG A 77 -2.59 9.17 2.11
CA ARG A 77 -3.61 8.91 1.11
C ARG A 77 -3.14 9.36 -0.27
N GLN A 78 -3.32 8.52 -1.29
CA GLN A 78 -3.06 8.91 -2.67
C GLN A 78 -3.87 10.15 -3.08
N THR A 79 -3.30 10.98 -3.93
CA THR A 79 -3.91 12.26 -4.32
C THR A 79 -4.62 12.22 -5.66
N THR A 80 -4.61 11.07 -6.34
CA THR A 80 -5.30 10.81 -7.61
C THR A 80 -5.89 9.39 -7.59
N ASP A 81 -6.78 9.08 -8.51
CA ASP A 81 -7.45 7.77 -8.58
C ASP A 81 -6.53 6.65 -9.09
N PHE A 82 -5.31 6.94 -9.51
CA PHE A 82 -4.41 6.00 -10.18
C PHE A 82 -2.99 5.91 -9.57
N THR A 83 -2.72 6.57 -8.45
CA THR A 83 -1.37 6.61 -7.84
C THR A 83 -1.18 5.63 -6.68
N CYS A 84 -2.04 4.62 -6.53
CA CYS A 84 -1.91 3.61 -5.47
C CYS A 84 -0.53 2.92 -5.46
N GLY A 85 0.00 2.52 -6.61
CA GLY A 85 1.34 1.93 -6.72
C GLY A 85 2.45 2.87 -6.29
N PRO A 86 2.58 4.06 -6.88
CA PRO A 86 3.51 5.10 -6.43
C PRO A 86 3.46 5.40 -4.94
N VAL A 87 2.26 5.54 -4.36
CA VAL A 87 2.10 5.80 -2.93
C VAL A 87 2.54 4.59 -2.10
N SER A 88 2.16 3.37 -2.48
CA SER A 88 2.63 2.15 -1.81
C SER A 88 4.16 2.04 -1.80
N ALA A 89 4.82 2.37 -2.93
CA ALA A 89 6.28 2.43 -2.99
C ALA A 89 6.85 3.56 -2.14
N HIS A 90 6.24 4.75 -2.15
CA HIS A 90 6.68 5.89 -1.33
C HIS A 90 6.63 5.54 0.17
N LEU A 91 5.53 4.97 0.64
CA LEU A 91 5.36 4.53 2.02
C LEU A 91 6.43 3.49 2.40
N ALA A 92 6.68 2.52 1.52
CA ALA A 92 7.74 1.54 1.71
C ALA A 92 9.13 2.19 1.81
N LEU A 93 9.47 3.06 0.87
CA LEU A 93 10.76 3.78 0.84
C LEU A 93 10.95 4.66 2.08
N THR A 94 9.90 5.34 2.54
CA THR A 94 9.92 6.14 3.76
C THR A 94 10.15 5.27 5.00
N SER A 95 9.46 4.13 5.11
CA SER A 95 9.62 3.21 6.24
C SER A 95 11.02 2.57 6.28
N LEU A 96 11.63 2.37 5.12
CA LEU A 96 13.00 1.90 4.97
C LEU A 96 14.05 3.02 5.20
N GLY A 97 13.64 4.26 5.42
CA GLY A 97 14.51 5.41 5.62
C GLY A 97 15.25 5.87 4.36
N LEU A 98 14.71 5.55 3.18
CA LEU A 98 15.27 5.93 1.88
C LEU A 98 14.65 7.23 1.34
N LEU A 99 13.44 7.54 1.75
CA LEU A 99 12.77 8.81 1.44
C LEU A 99 12.28 9.49 2.72
N PRO A 100 12.10 10.83 2.69
CA PRO A 100 11.44 11.55 3.77
C PRO A 100 9.93 11.24 3.84
N GLU A 101 9.21 11.92 4.73
CA GLU A 101 7.75 11.84 4.82
C GLU A 101 7.09 12.03 3.44
N PRO A 102 6.00 11.30 3.16
CA PRO A 102 5.33 11.34 1.88
C PRO A 102 4.84 12.75 1.49
N THR A 103 5.03 13.07 0.21
CA THR A 103 4.57 14.33 -0.40
C THR A 103 3.94 14.06 -1.77
N ARG A 104 3.05 14.96 -2.19
CA ARG A 104 2.44 14.90 -3.52
C ARG A 104 3.47 15.01 -4.66
N ASP A 105 4.48 15.82 -4.47
CA ASP A 105 5.52 15.99 -5.49
C ASP A 105 6.27 14.71 -5.74
N GLU A 106 6.60 13.97 -4.68
CA GLU A 106 7.29 12.69 -4.79
C GLU A 106 6.33 11.57 -5.26
N GLU A 107 5.07 11.56 -4.84
CA GLU A 107 4.03 10.67 -5.39
C GLU A 107 3.96 10.78 -6.91
N LEU A 108 3.85 12.00 -7.45
CA LEU A 108 3.78 12.27 -8.88
C LEU A 108 5.12 12.04 -9.59
N SER A 109 6.24 12.24 -8.89
CA SER A 109 7.56 11.90 -9.42
C SER A 109 7.72 10.39 -9.62
N LEU A 110 7.34 9.61 -8.60
CA LEU A 110 7.31 8.14 -8.69
C LEU A 110 6.37 7.66 -9.80
N TRP A 111 5.18 8.26 -9.92
CA TRP A 111 4.23 7.92 -10.97
C TRP A 111 4.80 8.14 -12.37
N ARG A 112 5.44 9.29 -12.63
CA ARG A 112 6.04 9.61 -13.93
C ARG A 112 7.15 8.65 -14.34
N GLU A 113 7.88 8.10 -13.37
CA GLU A 113 8.93 7.12 -13.64
C GLU A 113 8.38 5.71 -13.79
N ALA A 114 7.32 5.38 -13.02
CA ALA A 114 6.74 4.06 -12.97
C ALA A 114 5.80 3.75 -14.14
N THR A 115 5.25 4.77 -14.80
CA THR A 115 4.28 4.56 -15.87
C THR A 115 4.13 5.78 -16.78
N THR A 116 3.57 5.55 -17.95
CA THR A 116 3.15 6.61 -18.90
C THR A 116 1.64 6.60 -19.12
N THR A 117 0.91 5.80 -18.36
CA THR A 117 -0.55 5.62 -18.44
C THR A 117 -1.12 5.54 -17.04
N GLU A 118 -2.43 5.65 -16.90
CA GLU A 118 -3.11 5.32 -15.66
C GLU A 118 -2.88 3.84 -15.31
N GLY A 119 -2.71 3.55 -14.02
CA GLY A 119 -2.38 2.21 -13.53
C GLY A 119 -0.90 1.86 -13.73
N CYS A 120 -0.24 1.60 -12.64
CA CYS A 120 1.21 1.36 -12.58
C CYS A 120 1.49 -0.13 -12.73
N ASP A 121 2.33 -0.49 -13.72
CA ASP A 121 2.78 -1.88 -13.86
C ASP A 121 3.92 -2.22 -12.87
N PRO A 122 4.09 -3.53 -12.55
CA PRO A 122 5.06 -3.95 -11.54
C PRO A 122 6.51 -3.57 -11.87
N LEU A 123 6.90 -3.62 -13.15
CA LEU A 123 8.29 -3.38 -13.58
C LEU A 123 8.62 -1.90 -13.52
N GLY A 124 7.68 -1.04 -13.95
CA GLY A 124 7.83 0.39 -13.83
C GLY A 124 7.91 0.83 -12.36
N LEU A 125 7.06 0.26 -11.49
CA LEU A 125 7.11 0.53 -10.06
C LEU A 125 8.44 0.13 -9.43
N ALA A 126 8.97 -1.03 -9.83
CA ALA A 126 10.28 -1.51 -9.39
C ALA A 126 11.42 -0.56 -9.80
N LEU A 127 11.42 -0.09 -11.03
CA LEU A 127 12.41 0.87 -11.55
C LEU A 127 12.36 2.20 -10.77
N ALA A 128 11.15 2.72 -10.52
CA ALA A 128 10.96 3.95 -9.77
C ALA A 128 11.41 3.82 -8.31
N ALA A 129 11.21 2.68 -7.68
CA ALA A 129 11.71 2.41 -6.33
C ALA A 129 13.24 2.21 -6.31
N HIS A 130 13.78 1.50 -7.32
CA HIS A 130 15.22 1.27 -7.44
C HIS A 130 16.00 2.58 -7.64
N SER A 131 15.50 3.49 -8.47
CA SER A 131 16.13 4.81 -8.70
C SER A 131 16.24 5.67 -7.41
N ARG A 132 15.45 5.33 -6.38
CA ARG A 132 15.51 5.95 -5.03
C ARG A 132 16.37 5.19 -4.04
N GLY A 133 17.16 4.25 -4.55
CA GLY A 133 18.16 3.55 -3.76
C GLY A 133 17.66 2.31 -3.03
N ALA A 134 16.47 1.81 -3.32
CA ALA A 134 16.03 0.52 -2.79
C ALA A 134 16.71 -0.65 -3.50
N GLU A 135 17.02 -1.70 -2.75
CA GLU A 135 17.20 -3.02 -3.33
C GLU A 135 15.82 -3.60 -3.63
N VAL A 136 15.59 -4.00 -4.89
CA VAL A 136 14.26 -4.39 -5.37
C VAL A 136 14.26 -5.80 -5.96
N GLU A 137 13.24 -6.57 -5.60
CA GLU A 137 12.91 -7.86 -6.21
C GLU A 137 11.47 -7.83 -6.69
N VAL A 138 11.22 -8.26 -7.94
CA VAL A 138 9.88 -8.33 -8.51
C VAL A 138 9.46 -9.79 -8.64
N HIS A 139 8.25 -10.10 -8.19
CA HIS A 139 7.54 -11.33 -8.55
C HIS A 139 6.40 -10.96 -9.49
N LEU A 140 6.36 -11.59 -10.64
CA LEU A 140 5.33 -11.37 -11.66
C LEU A 140 5.00 -12.70 -12.32
N SER A 141 3.77 -13.16 -12.20
CA SER A 141 3.33 -14.51 -12.61
C SER A 141 3.31 -14.76 -14.12
N THR A 142 3.71 -13.78 -14.93
CA THR A 142 3.71 -13.88 -16.40
C THR A 142 4.88 -13.12 -17.01
N GLU A 143 5.30 -13.54 -18.20
CA GLU A 143 6.23 -12.78 -19.05
C GLU A 143 5.50 -11.79 -19.97
N ASP A 144 4.20 -11.95 -20.14
CA ASP A 144 3.38 -11.06 -20.97
C ASP A 144 3.17 -9.71 -20.30
N ALA A 145 2.77 -8.72 -21.10
CA ALA A 145 2.34 -7.43 -20.60
C ALA A 145 1.04 -7.54 -19.80
N VAL A 146 0.95 -6.79 -18.71
CA VAL A 146 -0.16 -6.84 -17.74
C VAL A 146 -1.00 -5.56 -17.79
N LEU A 147 -2.18 -5.60 -17.14
CA LEU A 147 -3.10 -4.46 -17.05
C LEU A 147 -3.54 -3.93 -18.43
N LEU A 148 -3.59 -4.80 -19.44
CA LEU A 148 -4.00 -4.42 -20.79
C LEU A 148 -5.50 -4.13 -20.91
N GLU A 149 -6.30 -4.64 -19.99
CA GLU A 149 -7.75 -4.38 -19.86
C GLU A 149 -8.05 -2.92 -19.52
N LEU A 150 -7.12 -2.21 -18.90
CA LEU A 150 -7.24 -0.77 -18.60
C LEU A 150 -7.07 0.11 -19.85
N ALA A 151 -6.65 -0.46 -20.98
CA ALA A 151 -6.47 0.30 -22.21
C ALA A 151 -7.82 0.55 -22.88
N ALA A 152 -8.05 1.80 -23.29
CA ALA A 152 -9.29 2.22 -23.93
C ALA A 152 -9.52 1.53 -25.30
N ASP A 153 -8.45 1.21 -26.03
CA ASP A 153 -8.49 0.60 -27.35
C ASP A 153 -7.21 -0.21 -27.65
N GLU A 154 -7.15 -0.82 -28.84
CA GLU A 154 -6.01 -1.64 -29.25
C GLU A 154 -4.72 -0.81 -29.47
N SER A 155 -4.83 0.44 -29.86
CA SER A 155 -3.66 1.34 -29.97
C SER A 155 -3.03 1.57 -28.59
N ASN A 156 -3.85 1.82 -27.59
CA ASN A 156 -3.41 1.96 -26.20
C ASN A 156 -2.86 0.65 -25.63
N ARG A 157 -3.44 -0.53 -25.99
CA ARG A 157 -2.87 -1.83 -25.64
C ARG A 157 -1.48 -2.04 -26.22
N ASN A 158 -1.29 -1.68 -27.50
CA ASN A 158 0.00 -1.78 -28.16
C ASN A 158 1.03 -0.83 -27.53
N LEU A 159 0.62 0.38 -27.16
CA LEU A 159 1.47 1.32 -26.44
C LEU A 159 1.90 0.74 -25.07
N ARG A 160 0.95 0.16 -24.28
CA ARG A 160 1.27 -0.48 -23.00
C ARG A 160 2.26 -1.63 -23.17
N ARG A 161 2.06 -2.50 -24.17
CA ARG A 161 3.01 -3.58 -24.50
C ARG A 161 4.42 -3.07 -24.80
N PHE A 162 4.51 -2.02 -25.61
CA PHE A 162 5.78 -1.41 -25.96
C PHE A 162 6.50 -0.82 -24.73
N ILE A 163 5.77 -0.08 -23.89
CA ILE A 163 6.31 0.51 -22.66
C ILE A 163 6.80 -0.56 -21.70
N GLN A 164 6.00 -1.60 -21.45
CA GLN A 164 6.36 -2.67 -20.52
C GLN A 164 7.52 -3.53 -21.05
N ALA A 165 7.66 -3.69 -22.36
CA ALA A 165 8.84 -4.31 -22.94
C ALA A 165 10.10 -3.48 -22.63
N GLY A 166 10.04 -2.16 -22.77
CA GLY A 166 11.13 -1.26 -22.40
C GLY A 166 11.46 -1.29 -20.90
N PHE A 167 10.44 -1.38 -20.02
CA PHE A 167 10.68 -1.56 -18.58
C PHE A 167 11.36 -2.89 -18.28
N ARG A 168 10.97 -3.97 -18.96
CA ARG A 168 11.59 -5.30 -18.80
C ARG A 168 13.08 -5.28 -19.20
N GLU A 169 13.41 -4.62 -20.29
CA GLU A 169 14.81 -4.42 -20.73
C GLU A 169 15.60 -3.62 -19.68
N ARG A 170 15.00 -2.57 -19.13
CA ARG A 170 15.64 -1.77 -18.07
C ARG A 170 15.84 -2.56 -16.80
N VAL A 171 14.84 -3.29 -16.32
CA VAL A 171 14.93 -4.16 -15.15
C VAL A 171 16.12 -5.13 -15.29
N ALA A 172 16.27 -5.74 -16.47
CA ALA A 172 17.40 -6.63 -16.74
C ALA A 172 18.74 -5.88 -16.76
N SER A 173 18.81 -4.71 -17.40
CA SER A 173 20.06 -3.93 -17.52
C SER A 173 20.50 -3.28 -16.20
N GLU A 174 19.56 -2.93 -15.33
CA GLU A 174 19.82 -2.37 -14.01
C GLU A 174 20.05 -3.46 -12.94
N GLY A 175 19.96 -4.75 -13.32
CA GLY A 175 20.24 -5.89 -12.44
C GLY A 175 19.16 -6.13 -11.36
N ILE A 176 17.96 -5.61 -11.57
CA ILE A 176 16.83 -5.84 -10.66
C ILE A 176 16.37 -7.30 -10.77
N SER A 177 16.21 -7.97 -9.64
CA SER A 177 15.77 -9.37 -9.61
C SER A 177 14.33 -9.49 -10.07
N LEU A 178 14.08 -10.27 -11.12
CA LEU A 178 12.75 -10.56 -11.66
C LEU A 178 12.49 -12.07 -11.62
N ARG A 179 11.45 -12.46 -10.88
CA ARG A 179 10.96 -13.84 -10.79
C ARG A 179 9.66 -13.98 -11.57
N THR A 180 9.68 -14.74 -12.67
CA THR A 180 8.53 -14.92 -13.58
C THR A 180 7.65 -16.09 -13.14
N HIS A 181 7.22 -16.10 -11.87
CA HIS A 181 6.25 -17.05 -11.34
C HIS A 181 5.36 -16.36 -10.29
N ALA A 182 4.17 -16.93 -10.07
CA ALA A 182 3.29 -16.45 -9.02
C ALA A 182 3.98 -16.58 -7.65
N PHE A 183 4.10 -15.49 -6.91
CA PHE A 183 4.59 -15.58 -5.55
C PHE A 183 3.63 -16.36 -4.67
N THR A 184 4.16 -17.07 -3.71
CA THR A 184 3.41 -17.71 -2.63
C THR A 184 3.34 -16.77 -1.43
N LEU A 185 2.39 -17.01 -0.51
CA LEU A 185 2.41 -16.28 0.76
C LEU A 185 3.66 -16.60 1.59
N GLY A 186 4.32 -17.74 1.35
CA GLY A 186 5.64 -18.03 1.93
C GLY A 186 6.75 -17.10 1.44
N ASP A 187 6.71 -16.70 0.16
CA ASP A 187 7.66 -15.71 -0.38
C ASP A 187 7.43 -14.33 0.27
N LEU A 188 6.16 -13.94 0.45
CA LEU A 188 5.80 -12.71 1.16
C LEU A 188 6.23 -12.77 2.63
N ASP A 189 5.97 -13.88 3.32
CA ASP A 189 6.41 -14.08 4.71
C ASP A 189 7.92 -13.92 4.85
N ALA A 190 8.70 -14.57 3.97
CA ALA A 190 10.15 -14.48 3.98
C ALA A 190 10.66 -13.05 3.71
N ALA A 191 10.00 -12.31 2.82
CA ALA A 191 10.32 -10.90 2.58
C ALA A 191 10.09 -10.06 3.84
N LEU A 192 8.91 -10.16 4.45
CA LEU A 192 8.56 -9.41 5.66
C LEU A 192 9.44 -9.78 6.87
N ASP A 193 9.77 -11.06 7.04
CA ASP A 193 10.64 -11.54 8.12
C ASP A 193 12.08 -11.03 7.97
N SER A 194 12.52 -10.71 6.74
CA SER A 194 13.81 -10.06 6.46
C SER A 194 13.81 -8.55 6.69
N GLY A 195 12.68 -7.96 7.07
CA GLY A 195 12.52 -6.51 7.27
C GLY A 195 12.22 -5.75 5.97
N ALA A 196 11.87 -6.46 4.89
CA ALA A 196 11.41 -5.84 3.65
C ALA A 196 9.97 -5.35 3.77
N VAL A 197 9.56 -4.50 2.83
CA VAL A 197 8.17 -4.11 2.57
C VAL A 197 7.81 -4.58 1.17
N ALA A 198 6.58 -5.04 0.98
CA ALA A 198 6.09 -5.49 -0.31
C ALA A 198 4.93 -4.62 -0.79
N ALA A 199 5.08 -3.97 -1.94
CA ALA A 199 3.93 -3.48 -2.67
C ALA A 199 3.27 -4.67 -3.38
N VAL A 200 2.02 -4.96 -3.05
CA VAL A 200 1.27 -6.11 -3.56
C VAL A 200 0.13 -5.62 -4.43
N LEU A 201 0.04 -6.15 -5.65
CA LEU A 201 -1.10 -5.91 -6.55
C LEU A 201 -2.27 -6.79 -6.12
N ILE A 202 -3.42 -6.17 -5.92
CA ILE A 202 -4.65 -6.85 -5.50
C ILE A 202 -5.82 -6.53 -6.43
N GLU A 203 -6.83 -7.38 -6.39
CA GLU A 203 -8.20 -7.10 -6.87
C GLU A 203 -8.98 -6.43 -5.75
N GLU A 204 -9.43 -5.22 -5.98
CA GLU A 204 -10.10 -4.38 -4.97
C GLU A 204 -11.55 -4.79 -4.68
N LEU A 205 -12.16 -5.60 -5.55
CA LEU A 205 -13.57 -6.05 -5.43
C LEU A 205 -13.94 -6.58 -4.04
N GLY A 206 -13.00 -7.17 -3.33
CA GLY A 206 -13.21 -7.70 -1.98
C GLY A 206 -13.23 -6.65 -0.88
N MET A 207 -12.86 -5.41 -1.19
CA MET A 207 -12.79 -4.27 -0.25
C MET A 207 -13.86 -3.23 -0.56
N HIS A 208 -13.93 -2.74 -1.79
CA HIS A 208 -14.76 -1.61 -2.19
C HIS A 208 -15.88 -1.97 -3.18
N ALA A 209 -16.19 -3.26 -3.39
CA ALA A 209 -17.22 -3.74 -4.31
C ALA A 209 -17.04 -3.30 -5.78
N GLU A 210 -15.88 -2.80 -6.14
CA GLU A 210 -15.48 -2.42 -7.49
C GLU A 210 -14.29 -3.26 -7.95
N SER A 211 -14.34 -3.75 -9.20
CA SER A 211 -13.21 -4.50 -9.78
C SER A 211 -12.19 -3.53 -10.34
N CYS A 212 -11.08 -3.37 -9.63
CA CYS A 212 -10.01 -2.45 -9.96
C CYS A 212 -8.65 -3.03 -9.54
N PRO A 213 -7.58 -2.85 -10.35
CA PRO A 213 -6.23 -3.16 -9.88
C PRO A 213 -5.81 -2.14 -8.83
N HIS A 214 -5.43 -2.64 -7.68
CA HIS A 214 -5.01 -1.77 -6.60
C HIS A 214 -3.68 -2.24 -5.99
N TRP A 215 -2.87 -1.30 -5.53
CA TRP A 215 -1.60 -1.56 -4.87
C TRP A 215 -1.70 -1.18 -3.40
N ILE A 216 -1.31 -2.11 -2.54
CA ILE A 216 -1.18 -1.89 -1.09
C ILE A 216 0.25 -2.17 -0.64
N ALA A 217 0.70 -1.49 0.42
CA ALA A 217 2.03 -1.71 0.99
C ALA A 217 1.95 -2.64 2.21
N VAL A 218 2.25 -3.92 2.02
CA VAL A 218 2.28 -4.91 3.10
C VAL A 218 3.62 -4.81 3.83
N HIS A 219 3.59 -4.55 5.14
CA HIS A 219 4.80 -4.22 5.90
C HIS A 219 5.09 -5.12 7.11
N SER A 220 4.11 -5.88 7.58
CA SER A 220 4.32 -6.80 8.69
C SER A 220 3.24 -7.89 8.71
N ARG A 221 3.46 -8.91 9.54
CA ARG A 221 2.48 -9.96 9.82
C ARG A 221 2.55 -10.40 11.27
N GLU A 222 1.44 -10.90 11.77
CA GLU A 222 1.33 -11.59 13.05
C GLU A 222 0.42 -12.80 12.87
N GLY A 223 0.96 -14.01 13.05
CA GLY A 223 0.22 -15.24 12.78
C GLY A 223 -0.32 -15.27 11.35
N ASP A 224 -1.63 -15.40 11.23
CA ASP A 224 -2.35 -15.44 9.94
C ASP A 224 -2.96 -14.06 9.54
N VAL A 225 -2.45 -12.97 10.08
CA VAL A 225 -2.86 -11.61 9.75
C VAL A 225 -1.68 -10.82 9.20
N TYR A 226 -1.86 -10.22 8.03
CA TYR A 226 -0.95 -9.23 7.46
C TYR A 226 -1.42 -7.82 7.81
N PHE A 227 -0.49 -6.91 7.95
CA PHE A 227 -0.75 -5.49 8.11
C PHE A 227 -0.25 -4.74 6.88
N ALA A 228 -1.13 -3.94 6.29
CA ALA A 228 -0.84 -3.18 5.09
C ALA A 228 -1.25 -1.71 5.25
N GLN A 229 -0.57 -0.82 4.54
CA GLN A 229 -1.10 0.51 4.26
C GLN A 229 -1.89 0.45 2.97
N ASP A 230 -3.14 0.84 3.05
CA ASP A 230 -3.98 1.07 1.88
C ASP A 230 -3.96 2.56 1.55
N PRO A 231 -3.39 2.97 0.42
CA PRO A 231 -3.33 4.38 0.05
C PRO A 231 -4.68 4.96 -0.37
N TRP A 232 -5.68 4.14 -0.60
CA TRP A 232 -7.04 4.59 -0.92
C TRP A 232 -7.95 4.56 0.29
N THR A 233 -8.84 5.52 0.37
CA THR A 233 -9.97 5.55 1.30
C THR A 233 -11.15 6.20 0.61
N ASP A 234 -12.32 5.58 0.69
CA ASP A 234 -13.54 6.08 0.10
C ASP A 234 -14.37 6.89 1.11
N ALA A 235 -14.31 8.22 0.95
CA ALA A 235 -15.07 9.13 1.83
C ALA A 235 -16.60 9.01 1.64
N ASP A 236 -17.06 8.57 0.47
CA ASP A 236 -18.50 8.37 0.20
C ASP A 236 -19.01 7.13 0.95
N GLU A 237 -18.16 6.14 1.20
CA GLU A 237 -18.42 4.98 2.06
C GLU A 237 -18.11 5.25 3.54
N SER A 238 -17.85 6.51 3.91
CA SER A 238 -17.50 6.93 5.28
C SER A 238 -16.17 6.40 5.79
N GLU A 239 -15.26 6.07 4.91
CA GLU A 239 -13.89 5.70 5.28
C GLU A 239 -13.02 6.92 5.57
N SER A 240 -12.07 6.73 6.43
CA SER A 240 -11.08 7.72 6.81
C SER A 240 -9.65 7.19 6.68
N TRP A 241 -8.67 8.05 6.93
CA TRP A 241 -7.28 7.65 6.96
C TRP A 241 -7.00 6.46 7.90
N LEU A 242 -7.81 6.31 8.94
CA LEU A 242 -7.62 5.27 9.94
C LEU A 242 -7.96 3.87 9.39
N ASP A 243 -8.88 3.79 8.43
CA ASP A 243 -9.26 2.53 7.81
C ASP A 243 -8.13 1.97 6.96
N GLY A 244 -7.45 2.83 6.20
CA GLY A 244 -6.28 2.46 5.40
C GLY A 244 -4.99 2.28 6.19
N ASP A 245 -4.86 2.88 7.40
CA ASP A 245 -3.64 2.76 8.21
C ASP A 245 -3.55 1.41 8.90
N SER A 246 -2.51 0.65 8.63
CA SER A 246 -2.29 -0.69 9.20
C SER A 246 -3.53 -1.59 9.09
N LEU A 247 -4.09 -1.66 7.87
CA LEU A 247 -5.22 -2.51 7.55
C LEU A 247 -4.88 -3.97 7.85
N ALA A 248 -5.69 -4.61 8.70
CA ALA A 248 -5.49 -6.00 9.08
C ALA A 248 -6.16 -6.93 8.07
N LEU A 249 -5.37 -7.66 7.31
CA LEU A 249 -5.81 -8.58 6.27
C LEU A 249 -5.59 -10.03 6.68
N PRO A 250 -6.66 -10.85 6.85
CA PRO A 250 -6.51 -12.27 7.04
C PRO A 250 -5.73 -12.90 5.88
N ARG A 251 -4.83 -13.83 6.18
CA ARG A 251 -3.98 -14.53 5.21
C ARG A 251 -4.75 -15.04 3.99
N ALA A 252 -5.88 -15.73 4.23
CA ALA A 252 -6.71 -16.27 3.16
C ALA A 252 -7.39 -15.18 2.31
N SER A 253 -7.65 -14.01 2.86
CA SER A 253 -8.21 -12.88 2.12
C SER A 253 -7.16 -12.25 1.21
N LEU A 254 -5.97 -11.96 1.72
CA LEU A 254 -4.88 -11.44 0.91
C LEU A 254 -4.51 -12.41 -0.23
N ASP A 255 -4.50 -13.73 0.05
CA ASP A 255 -4.19 -14.74 -0.97
C ASP A 255 -5.16 -14.70 -2.16
N ARG A 256 -6.46 -14.53 -1.87
CA ARG A 256 -7.49 -14.40 -2.91
C ARG A 256 -7.39 -13.07 -3.65
N MET A 257 -7.20 -11.98 -2.93
CA MET A 257 -7.16 -10.63 -3.51
C MET A 257 -5.90 -10.40 -4.35
N ALA A 258 -4.80 -11.08 -4.07
CA ALA A 258 -3.53 -10.92 -4.79
C ALA A 258 -3.54 -11.55 -6.21
N TRP A 259 -4.71 -11.76 -6.78
CA TRP A 259 -4.91 -12.16 -8.16
C TRP A 259 -5.82 -11.17 -8.87
N TYR A 260 -5.30 -10.49 -9.88
CA TYR A 260 -6.04 -9.47 -10.64
C TYR A 260 -6.07 -9.78 -12.13
N GLY A 261 -7.18 -9.40 -12.79
CA GLY A 261 -7.32 -9.36 -14.24
C GLY A 261 -7.73 -10.67 -14.90
N ARG A 262 -7.76 -10.66 -16.25
CA ARG A 262 -8.11 -11.82 -17.10
C ARG A 262 -7.23 -11.85 -18.35
N PRO A 263 -6.25 -12.76 -18.47
CA PRO A 263 -5.92 -13.81 -17.50
C PRO A 263 -5.45 -13.21 -16.15
N ALA A 264 -5.72 -13.91 -15.05
CA ALA A 264 -5.35 -13.42 -13.74
C ALA A 264 -3.83 -13.41 -13.57
N VAL A 265 -3.29 -12.31 -13.08
CA VAL A 265 -1.89 -12.13 -12.74
C VAL A 265 -1.71 -11.93 -11.25
N ARG A 266 -0.56 -12.35 -10.74
CA ARG A 266 -0.14 -12.18 -9.36
C ARG A 266 1.20 -11.49 -9.34
N SER A 267 1.30 -10.38 -8.62
CA SER A 267 2.54 -9.61 -8.57
C SER A 267 2.77 -8.96 -7.22
N MET A 268 4.03 -8.92 -6.82
CA MET A 268 4.52 -8.06 -5.74
C MET A 268 5.88 -7.48 -6.12
N VAL A 269 6.13 -6.27 -5.62
CA VAL A 269 7.43 -5.60 -5.66
C VAL A 269 7.95 -5.51 -4.24
N VAL A 270 9.02 -6.22 -3.95
CA VAL A 270 9.66 -6.28 -2.63
C VAL A 270 10.76 -5.24 -2.57
N LEU A 271 10.71 -4.37 -1.58
CA LEU A 271 11.68 -3.31 -1.35
C LEU A 271 12.47 -3.58 -0.08
N ARG A 272 13.79 -3.43 -0.16
CA ARG A 272 14.71 -3.56 0.97
C ARG A 272 15.63 -2.36 1.05
N ARG A 273 16.11 -2.08 2.25
CA ARG A 273 17.22 -1.17 2.42
C ARG A 273 18.49 -1.89 1.94
N PRO A 274 19.32 -1.27 1.09
CA PRO A 274 20.62 -1.82 0.73
C PRO A 274 21.50 -2.06 1.97
N ALA A 275 22.33 -3.11 1.92
CA ALA A 275 23.24 -3.48 2.99
C ALA A 275 24.33 -2.43 3.27
#